data_20e195274a92d6895fd2cba086c23399
#
_entry.id   20e195274a92d6895fd2cba086c23399
#
_cell.length_a   1.000
_cell.length_b   1.000
_cell.length_c   1.000
_cell.angle_alpha   90.00
_cell.angle_beta   90.00
_cell.angle_gamma   90.00
#
_symmetry.space_group_name_H-M   'P 1'
#
loop_
_entity.id
_entity.type
_entity.pdbx_description
1 polymer ?
#
loop_
_entity_poly.entity_id
_entity_poly.type
_entity_poly.pdbx_seq_one_letter_code
_entity_poly.pdbx_strand_id
1 'polypeptide(L)'
;MCAIELPAGTTAVYDRDTKSVTCLACLAEPIPSMSQTTGPDFPESFDDAGRPLVDLGPEQSEVFAGVAGASAQREYERRKNKRETRIREAHPRMGGLILALSDDPQSTKAWATGAQGEERLGRQLDGLVGDGVHVLHDRRIPPTRANIDHIVVCPSGVFVIDAKKYQGQRPSLRIEGGWIRARTETLIVGSRNGTKLVDGVHKQVTLVRAALDAAGLSEVPVGGMLCFVEADWPLIGGDFMISGLNVLWPKKVASHIVKPGAVDADTAERVHHALASSFPPA
;
A
#
# COMPACT_ATOMS: atom_id res chain seq x y z
N MET A 1 22.99 31.72 17.77
CA MET A 1 23.58 31.68 16.41
C MET A 1 25.02 31.24 16.54
N CYS A 2 25.38 30.10 15.96
CA CYS A 2 26.75 29.63 15.91
C CYS A 2 27.57 30.51 14.94
N ALA A 3 28.57 31.25 15.42
CA ALA A 3 29.44 32.10 14.61
C ALA A 3 30.71 31.37 14.12
N ILE A 4 30.64 30.06 13.92
CA ILE A 4 31.78 29.21 13.59
C ILE A 4 31.64 28.74 12.13
N GLU A 5 32.74 28.81 11.36
CA GLU A 5 32.79 28.22 10.02
C GLU A 5 32.51 26.71 10.08
N LEU A 6 31.56 26.25 9.30
CA LEU A 6 31.19 24.83 9.26
C LEU A 6 32.23 24.04 8.43
N PRO A 7 32.80 22.95 8.94
CA PRO A 7 33.70 22.09 8.19
C PRO A 7 33.02 21.49 6.97
N ALA A 8 33.79 21.20 5.92
CA ALA A 8 33.29 20.55 4.72
C ALA A 8 32.65 19.19 5.07
N GLY A 9 31.41 18.97 4.64
CA GLY A 9 30.62 17.74 4.91
C GLY A 9 29.65 17.85 6.10
N THR A 10 29.54 19.01 6.77
CA THR A 10 28.56 19.20 7.85
C THR A 10 27.14 19.37 7.27
N THR A 11 26.20 18.59 7.77
CA THR A 11 24.78 18.74 7.42
C THR A 11 24.19 19.95 8.18
N ALA A 12 23.62 20.90 7.44
CA ALA A 12 23.09 22.14 7.99
C ALA A 12 21.77 22.51 7.28
N VAL A 13 20.89 23.24 7.98
CA VAL A 13 19.63 23.75 7.44
C VAL A 13 19.80 25.22 7.06
N TYR A 14 19.43 25.55 5.82
CA TYR A 14 19.42 26.93 5.33
C TYR A 14 18.00 27.51 5.41
N ASP A 15 17.86 28.58 6.19
CA ASP A 15 16.62 29.35 6.29
C ASP A 15 16.64 30.47 5.22
N ARG A 16 15.67 30.46 4.32
CA ARG A 16 15.55 31.40 3.19
C ARG A 16 15.07 32.79 3.63
N ASP A 17 14.30 32.87 4.70
CA ASP A 17 13.71 34.15 5.15
C ASP A 17 14.74 34.97 5.93
N THR A 18 15.52 34.32 6.76
CA THR A 18 16.59 34.95 7.55
C THR A 18 17.96 34.92 6.86
N LYS A 19 18.10 34.22 5.74
CA LYS A 19 19.35 33.96 4.99
C LYS A 19 20.48 33.42 5.90
N SER A 20 20.13 32.59 6.86
CA SER A 20 21.07 32.03 7.84
C SER A 20 21.22 30.51 7.66
N VAL A 21 22.41 30.00 8.04
CA VAL A 21 22.72 28.56 8.06
C VAL A 21 22.90 28.12 9.49
N THR A 22 22.16 27.08 9.92
CA THR A 22 22.24 26.52 11.28
C THR A 22 22.65 25.04 11.20
N CYS A 23 23.68 24.63 11.91
CA CYS A 23 24.07 23.23 11.97
C CYS A 23 23.06 22.42 12.82
N LEU A 24 22.87 21.15 12.46
CA LEU A 24 21.93 20.27 13.17
C LEU A 24 22.31 20.05 14.65
N ALA A 25 23.60 20.12 15.00
CA ALA A 25 24.06 20.01 16.39
C ALA A 25 23.62 21.19 17.26
N CYS A 26 23.47 22.40 16.70
CA CYS A 26 23.01 23.57 17.42
C CYS A 26 21.47 23.61 17.61
N LEU A 27 20.74 22.73 16.91
CA LEU A 27 19.29 22.53 17.09
C LEU A 27 18.97 21.54 18.22
N ALA A 28 19.97 20.83 18.75
CA ALA A 28 19.82 19.72 19.68
C ALA A 28 20.35 20.03 21.14
N GLU A 29 20.50 21.29 21.53
CA GLU A 29 20.92 21.58 22.92
C GLU A 29 19.73 21.49 23.90
N PRO A 30 19.85 20.69 24.99
CA PRO A 30 18.82 20.55 26.00
C PRO A 30 18.76 21.76 26.93
N ILE A 31 17.56 22.20 27.26
CA ILE A 31 17.27 23.20 28.29
C ILE A 31 17.66 22.62 29.64
N PRO A 32 18.38 23.34 30.51
CA PRO A 32 18.78 22.83 31.84
C PRO A 32 17.57 22.64 32.76
N SER A 33 17.52 21.48 33.43
CA SER A 33 16.48 21.07 34.35
C SER A 33 16.48 21.97 35.60
N MET A 34 15.34 22.56 35.92
CA MET A 34 15.02 23.06 37.25
C MET A 34 14.14 22.10 38.03
N SER A 35 14.52 21.86 39.25
CA SER A 35 14.00 20.88 40.21
C SER A 35 12.50 21.03 40.50
N GLN A 36 11.88 19.89 40.71
CA GLN A 36 10.49 19.66 41.07
C GLN A 36 10.09 20.32 42.41
N THR A 37 8.93 20.99 42.37
CA THR A 37 8.12 21.18 43.58
C THR A 37 6.68 20.77 43.19
N THR A 38 6.19 19.75 43.87
CA THR A 38 4.84 19.20 43.73
C THR A 38 3.81 20.17 44.31
N GLY A 39 2.90 20.67 43.45
CA GLY A 39 1.65 21.36 43.78
C GLY A 39 0.54 20.87 42.88
N PRO A 40 -0.75 21.06 43.26
CA PRO A 40 -1.88 20.46 42.52
C PRO A 40 -1.97 21.00 41.09
N ASP A 41 -2.27 20.09 40.14
CA ASP A 41 -2.45 20.33 38.73
C ASP A 41 -3.53 21.41 38.46
N PHE A 42 -3.11 22.58 38.02
CA PHE A 42 -3.95 23.56 37.39
C PHE A 42 -3.63 23.59 35.89
N PRO A 43 -4.63 23.64 35.01
CA PRO A 43 -4.41 23.75 33.55
C PRO A 43 -3.73 25.08 33.21
N GLU A 44 -2.57 25.00 32.52
CA GLU A 44 -1.64 26.12 32.30
C GLU A 44 -2.06 27.12 31.21
N SER A 45 -3.20 26.97 30.55
CA SER A 45 -3.67 27.95 29.55
C SER A 45 -5.19 28.03 29.44
N PHE A 46 -5.68 29.27 29.33
CA PHE A 46 -7.10 29.61 29.19
C PHE A 46 -7.29 30.40 27.90
N ASP A 47 -8.48 30.26 27.24
CA ASP A 47 -8.89 31.12 26.13
C ASP A 47 -9.28 32.53 26.66
N ASP A 48 -9.50 33.48 25.74
CA ASP A 48 -9.93 34.85 26.07
C ASP A 48 -11.28 34.94 26.82
N ALA A 49 -11.98 33.79 26.95
CA ALA A 49 -13.23 33.65 27.71
C ALA A 49 -13.03 32.92 29.06
N GLY A 50 -11.77 32.65 29.47
CA GLY A 50 -11.45 32.02 30.75
C GLY A 50 -11.78 30.53 30.85
N ARG A 51 -11.87 29.82 29.74
CA ARG A 51 -12.08 28.36 29.68
C ARG A 51 -10.73 27.65 29.54
N PRO A 52 -10.50 26.54 30.26
CA PRO A 52 -9.26 25.77 30.09
C PRO A 52 -9.14 25.32 28.64
N LEU A 53 -8.01 25.64 27.99
CA LEU A 53 -7.64 25.01 26.74
C LEU A 53 -7.35 23.54 27.04
N VAL A 54 -8.29 22.67 26.76
CA VAL A 54 -8.04 21.24 26.69
C VAL A 54 -7.07 21.07 25.51
N ASP A 55 -5.84 20.67 25.81
CA ASP A 55 -4.92 20.20 24.78
C ASP A 55 -5.56 18.94 24.15
N LEU A 56 -6.32 19.15 23.10
CA LEU A 56 -6.72 18.10 22.19
C LEU A 56 -5.41 17.71 21.51
N GLY A 57 -4.73 16.71 22.08
CA GLY A 57 -3.53 16.13 21.48
C GLY A 57 -3.66 15.99 19.98
N PRO A 58 -2.59 15.89 19.18
CA PRO A 58 -2.64 16.02 17.74
C PRO A 58 -3.80 15.20 17.19
N GLU A 59 -4.81 15.87 16.61
CA GLU A 59 -5.93 15.23 15.93
C GLU A 59 -5.29 14.17 15.03
N GLN A 60 -5.48 12.90 15.37
CA GLN A 60 -5.07 11.81 14.51
C GLN A 60 -5.91 11.95 13.25
N SER A 61 -5.34 12.62 12.25
CA SER A 61 -6.02 12.82 10.98
C SER A 61 -6.37 11.44 10.44
N GLU A 62 -7.66 11.19 10.31
CA GLU A 62 -8.19 9.92 9.82
C GLU A 62 -7.49 9.55 8.50
N VAL A 63 -6.85 8.40 8.48
CA VAL A 63 -6.10 7.94 7.30
C VAL A 63 -7.09 7.58 6.22
N PHE A 64 -7.02 8.26 5.08
CA PHE A 64 -7.79 7.88 3.91
C PHE A 64 -7.32 6.53 3.37
N ALA A 65 -8.15 5.50 3.50
CA ALA A 65 -7.83 4.13 3.10
C ALA A 65 -7.57 3.96 1.59
N GLY A 66 -8.05 4.88 0.75
CA GLY A 66 -8.02 4.75 -0.70
C GLY A 66 -9.24 4.00 -1.24
N VAL A 67 -9.29 3.80 -2.56
CA VAL A 67 -10.37 3.08 -3.24
C VAL A 67 -9.78 1.98 -4.10
N ALA A 68 -10.16 0.74 -3.82
CA ALA A 68 -9.69 -0.43 -4.54
C ALA A 68 -9.98 -0.33 -6.05
N GLY A 69 -8.96 -0.52 -6.88
CA GLY A 69 -9.08 -0.50 -8.34
C GLY A 69 -9.24 0.88 -8.99
N ALA A 70 -9.17 1.97 -8.22
CA ALA A 70 -9.40 3.31 -8.74
C ALA A 70 -8.42 3.72 -9.84
N SER A 71 -7.12 3.39 -9.71
CA SER A 71 -6.10 3.69 -10.73
C SER A 71 -6.30 2.87 -12.00
N ALA A 72 -6.65 1.60 -11.87
CA ALA A 72 -6.96 0.73 -13.00
C ALA A 72 -8.23 1.21 -13.74
N GLN A 73 -9.26 1.65 -13.01
CA GLN A 73 -10.47 2.23 -13.58
C GLN A 73 -10.18 3.54 -14.32
N ARG A 74 -9.39 4.45 -13.71
CA ARG A 74 -8.97 5.69 -14.38
C ARG A 74 -8.18 5.43 -15.67
N GLU A 75 -7.29 4.44 -15.68
CA GLU A 75 -6.53 4.07 -16.88
C GLU A 75 -7.44 3.47 -17.96
N TYR A 76 -8.41 2.64 -17.58
CA TYR A 76 -9.44 2.14 -18.50
C TYR A 76 -10.20 3.29 -19.16
N GLU A 77 -10.73 4.22 -18.38
CA GLU A 77 -11.49 5.38 -18.87
C GLU A 77 -10.64 6.28 -19.76
N ARG A 78 -9.39 6.54 -19.37
CA ARG A 78 -8.46 7.32 -20.18
C ARG A 78 -8.22 6.68 -21.56
N ARG A 79 -8.02 5.37 -21.62
CA ARG A 79 -7.81 4.63 -22.89
C ARG A 79 -9.07 4.62 -23.75
N LYS A 80 -10.20 4.39 -23.12
CA LYS A 80 -11.51 4.40 -23.78
C LYS A 80 -11.79 5.77 -24.38
N ASN A 81 -11.71 6.83 -23.60
CA ASN A 81 -11.93 8.20 -24.04
C ASN A 81 -10.98 8.60 -25.19
N LYS A 82 -9.68 8.28 -25.07
CA LYS A 82 -8.71 8.55 -26.13
C LYS A 82 -9.06 7.84 -27.45
N ARG A 83 -9.56 6.60 -27.38
CA ARG A 83 -10.03 5.85 -28.55
C ARG A 83 -11.27 6.50 -29.15
N GLU A 84 -12.27 6.84 -28.33
CA GLU A 84 -13.51 7.47 -28.78
C GLU A 84 -13.25 8.81 -29.47
N THR A 85 -12.44 9.67 -28.87
CA THR A 85 -12.04 10.96 -29.45
C THR A 85 -11.39 10.76 -30.83
N ARG A 86 -10.39 9.89 -30.91
CA ARG A 86 -9.70 9.59 -32.17
C ARG A 86 -10.66 9.09 -33.27
N ILE A 87 -11.63 8.24 -32.95
CA ILE A 87 -12.59 7.71 -33.94
C ILE A 87 -13.55 8.80 -34.36
N ARG A 88 -14.04 9.65 -33.45
CA ARG A 88 -14.96 10.76 -33.78
C ARG A 88 -14.27 11.83 -34.63
N GLU A 89 -13.01 12.14 -34.34
CA GLU A 89 -12.20 13.09 -35.13
C GLU A 89 -11.91 12.56 -36.53
N ALA A 90 -11.55 11.27 -36.67
CA ALA A 90 -11.29 10.64 -37.96
C ALA A 90 -12.55 10.44 -38.79
N HIS A 91 -13.70 10.27 -38.16
CA HIS A 91 -14.98 9.95 -38.82
C HIS A 91 -16.14 10.79 -38.24
N PRO A 92 -16.18 12.13 -38.48
CA PRO A 92 -17.16 13.02 -37.84
C PRO A 92 -18.64 12.63 -38.04
N ARG A 93 -18.98 12.03 -39.20
CA ARG A 93 -20.37 11.62 -39.51
C ARG A 93 -20.70 10.19 -39.14
N MET A 94 -19.72 9.32 -39.01
CA MET A 94 -19.90 7.88 -38.80
C MET A 94 -19.27 7.38 -37.48
N GLY A 95 -18.55 8.21 -36.76
CA GLY A 95 -17.82 7.83 -35.56
C GLY A 95 -18.69 7.16 -34.49
N GLY A 96 -19.93 7.65 -34.31
CA GLY A 96 -20.89 7.04 -33.39
C GLY A 96 -21.29 5.60 -33.79
N LEU A 97 -21.52 5.37 -35.09
CA LEU A 97 -21.85 4.04 -35.60
C LEU A 97 -20.67 3.07 -35.50
N ILE A 98 -19.45 3.55 -35.81
CA ILE A 98 -18.23 2.75 -35.67
C ILE A 98 -18.03 2.33 -34.23
N LEU A 99 -18.23 3.26 -33.28
CA LEU A 99 -18.10 2.97 -31.83
C LEU A 99 -19.18 1.97 -31.38
N ALA A 100 -20.41 2.09 -31.85
CA ALA A 100 -21.49 1.18 -31.49
C ALA A 100 -21.27 -0.26 -32.01
N LEU A 101 -20.58 -0.41 -33.14
CA LEU A 101 -20.32 -1.71 -33.77
C LEU A 101 -18.94 -2.29 -33.40
N SER A 102 -18.08 -1.54 -32.76
CA SER A 102 -16.72 -1.98 -32.45
C SER A 102 -16.46 -2.08 -30.93
N ASP A 103 -15.99 -3.23 -30.53
CA ASP A 103 -15.56 -3.49 -29.16
C ASP A 103 -14.29 -2.73 -28.76
N ASP A 104 -14.13 -2.51 -27.45
CA ASP A 104 -12.88 -2.01 -26.91
C ASP A 104 -11.74 -3.01 -27.14
N PRO A 105 -10.52 -2.52 -27.45
CA PRO A 105 -9.34 -3.37 -27.57
C PRO A 105 -9.16 -4.23 -26.33
N GLN A 106 -8.65 -5.46 -26.50
CA GLN A 106 -8.41 -6.39 -25.40
C GLN A 106 -7.52 -5.78 -24.28
N SER A 107 -6.52 -4.96 -24.68
CA SER A 107 -5.68 -4.24 -23.73
C SER A 107 -6.45 -3.23 -22.86
N THR A 108 -7.51 -2.62 -23.39
CA THR A 108 -8.40 -1.71 -22.64
C THR A 108 -9.33 -2.51 -21.74
N LYS A 109 -9.93 -3.58 -22.26
CA LYS A 109 -10.78 -4.52 -21.48
C LYS A 109 -10.00 -5.14 -20.30
N ALA A 110 -8.70 -5.42 -20.47
CA ALA A 110 -7.86 -5.95 -19.40
C ALA A 110 -7.77 -5.03 -18.17
N TRP A 111 -7.75 -3.70 -18.36
CA TRP A 111 -7.79 -2.75 -17.26
C TRP A 111 -9.12 -2.76 -16.51
N ALA A 112 -10.23 -2.80 -17.20
CA ALA A 112 -11.55 -2.95 -16.57
C ALA A 112 -11.66 -4.26 -15.78
N THR A 113 -11.14 -5.35 -16.34
CA THR A 113 -11.11 -6.66 -15.67
C THR A 113 -10.24 -6.63 -14.42
N GLY A 114 -9.07 -5.96 -14.47
CA GLY A 114 -8.19 -5.74 -13.32
C GLY A 114 -8.91 -4.98 -12.23
N ALA A 115 -9.46 -3.80 -12.56
CA ALA A 115 -10.20 -2.97 -11.61
C ALA A 115 -11.32 -3.74 -10.89
N GLN A 116 -12.11 -4.55 -11.62
CA GLN A 116 -13.16 -5.38 -11.01
C GLN A 116 -12.60 -6.43 -10.04
N GLY A 117 -11.42 -7.00 -10.33
CA GLY A 117 -10.76 -7.95 -9.44
C GLY A 117 -10.33 -7.30 -8.13
N GLU A 118 -9.66 -6.16 -8.24
CA GLU A 118 -9.21 -5.35 -7.09
C GLU A 118 -10.40 -4.86 -6.26
N GLU A 119 -11.45 -4.31 -6.89
CA GLU A 119 -12.66 -3.86 -6.23
C GLU A 119 -13.38 -4.99 -5.47
N ARG A 120 -13.47 -6.18 -6.08
CA ARG A 120 -14.12 -7.33 -5.43
C ARG A 120 -13.36 -7.80 -4.18
N LEU A 121 -12.03 -7.87 -4.27
CA LEU A 121 -11.20 -8.18 -3.10
C LEU A 121 -11.27 -7.06 -2.08
N GLY A 122 -11.18 -5.79 -2.52
CA GLY A 122 -11.24 -4.62 -1.66
C GLY A 122 -12.48 -4.60 -0.78
N ARG A 123 -13.68 -4.77 -1.34
CA ARG A 123 -14.93 -4.87 -0.56
C ARG A 123 -14.90 -5.97 0.50
N GLN A 124 -14.24 -7.09 0.23
CA GLN A 124 -14.10 -8.16 1.22
C GLN A 124 -13.12 -7.77 2.33
N LEU A 125 -12.03 -7.08 1.99
CA LEU A 125 -11.05 -6.57 2.95
C LEU A 125 -11.66 -5.48 3.83
N ASP A 126 -12.44 -4.56 3.25
CA ASP A 126 -13.17 -3.50 3.97
C ASP A 126 -14.10 -4.09 5.05
N GLY A 127 -14.73 -5.22 4.77
CA GLY A 127 -15.55 -5.95 5.74
C GLY A 127 -14.78 -6.58 6.91
N LEU A 128 -13.45 -6.54 6.90
CA LEU A 128 -12.60 -7.04 7.99
C LEU A 128 -11.99 -5.91 8.82
N VAL A 129 -12.20 -4.65 8.43
CA VAL A 129 -11.66 -3.47 9.15
C VAL A 129 -12.26 -3.39 10.54
N GLY A 130 -11.43 -3.13 11.54
CA GLY A 130 -11.77 -3.13 12.97
C GLY A 130 -10.88 -4.10 13.74
N ASP A 131 -10.93 -4.06 15.08
CA ASP A 131 -10.18 -4.96 15.97
C ASP A 131 -8.68 -5.12 15.63
N GLY A 132 -8.00 -4.01 15.29
CA GLY A 132 -6.58 -3.99 14.91
C GLY A 132 -6.32 -4.42 13.45
N VAL A 133 -7.36 -4.47 12.61
CA VAL A 133 -7.23 -4.66 11.16
C VAL A 133 -7.46 -3.34 10.43
N HIS A 134 -6.45 -2.90 9.68
CA HIS A 134 -6.51 -1.70 8.83
C HIS A 134 -6.17 -2.06 7.39
N VAL A 135 -6.79 -1.36 6.46
CA VAL A 135 -6.62 -1.62 5.02
C VAL A 135 -6.26 -0.33 4.28
N LEU A 136 -5.31 -0.42 3.38
CA LEU A 136 -4.96 0.63 2.44
C LEU A 136 -5.10 0.09 1.02
N HIS A 137 -5.86 0.79 0.18
CA HIS A 137 -6.09 0.41 -1.21
C HIS A 137 -5.40 1.36 -2.17
N ASP A 138 -4.98 0.79 -3.32
CA ASP A 138 -4.48 1.53 -4.48
C ASP A 138 -3.43 2.58 -4.09
N ARG A 139 -2.31 2.09 -3.49
CA ARG A 139 -1.27 2.95 -2.92
C ARG A 139 -0.13 3.14 -3.90
N ARG A 140 0.16 4.38 -4.27
CA ARG A 140 1.25 4.72 -5.20
C ARG A 140 2.61 4.43 -4.58
N ILE A 141 3.52 3.92 -5.40
CA ILE A 141 4.93 3.70 -5.05
C ILE A 141 5.76 4.90 -5.56
N PRO A 142 6.11 5.87 -4.70
CA PRO A 142 6.96 7.00 -5.12
C PRO A 142 8.36 6.55 -5.52
N PRO A 143 9.03 7.19 -6.51
CA PRO A 143 8.55 8.24 -7.41
C PRO A 143 7.90 7.69 -8.69
N THR A 144 7.47 6.43 -8.70
CA THR A 144 6.95 5.73 -9.88
C THR A 144 5.46 5.99 -10.12
N ARG A 145 4.94 5.42 -11.23
CA ARG A 145 3.50 5.35 -11.50
C ARG A 145 2.89 4.00 -11.10
N ALA A 146 3.69 3.10 -10.56
CA ALA A 146 3.21 1.82 -10.06
C ALA A 146 2.47 2.01 -8.74
N ASN A 147 1.54 1.11 -8.47
CA ASN A 147 0.79 1.07 -7.23
C ASN A 147 0.86 -0.32 -6.58
N ILE A 148 0.49 -0.38 -5.32
CA ILE A 148 0.20 -1.59 -4.57
C ILE A 148 -1.32 -1.69 -4.48
N ASP A 149 -1.90 -2.81 -4.91
CA ASP A 149 -3.35 -2.98 -4.97
C ASP A 149 -3.96 -2.88 -3.56
N HIS A 150 -3.42 -3.66 -2.59
CA HIS A 150 -3.87 -3.60 -1.20
C HIS A 150 -2.70 -3.82 -0.24
N ILE A 151 -2.69 -3.08 0.87
CA ILE A 151 -1.86 -3.33 2.06
C ILE A 151 -2.81 -3.55 3.23
N VAL A 152 -2.65 -4.66 3.93
CA VAL A 152 -3.45 -4.98 5.12
C VAL A 152 -2.53 -5.07 6.32
N VAL A 153 -2.84 -4.30 7.35
CA VAL A 153 -2.23 -4.40 8.68
C VAL A 153 -3.18 -5.20 9.56
N CYS A 154 -2.68 -6.19 10.26
CA CYS A 154 -3.51 -7.06 11.11
C CYS A 154 -2.66 -7.65 12.25
N PRO A 155 -3.28 -8.34 13.23
CA PRO A 155 -2.54 -8.89 14.37
C PRO A 155 -1.36 -9.81 14.00
N SER A 156 -1.41 -10.49 12.85
CA SER A 156 -0.32 -11.34 12.37
C SER A 156 0.77 -10.62 11.56
N GLY A 157 0.66 -9.31 11.35
CA GLY A 157 1.62 -8.49 10.61
C GLY A 157 1.02 -7.71 9.46
N VAL A 158 1.84 -7.34 8.49
CA VAL A 158 1.45 -6.61 7.27
C VAL A 158 1.44 -7.55 6.08
N PHE A 159 0.40 -7.49 5.29
CA PHE A 159 0.32 -8.23 4.03
C PHE A 159 0.18 -7.30 2.83
N VAL A 160 1.10 -7.45 1.89
CA VAL A 160 0.99 -6.87 0.54
C VAL A 160 0.21 -7.85 -0.32
N ILE A 161 -0.92 -7.44 -0.86
CA ILE A 161 -1.83 -8.31 -1.60
C ILE A 161 -2.02 -7.78 -3.00
N ASP A 162 -1.60 -8.56 -3.98
CA ASP A 162 -1.76 -8.28 -5.40
C ASP A 162 -2.96 -9.08 -5.94
N ALA A 163 -3.99 -8.38 -6.42
CA ALA A 163 -5.24 -8.98 -6.88
C ALA A 163 -5.19 -9.28 -8.39
N LYS A 164 -5.46 -10.50 -8.77
CA LYS A 164 -5.47 -10.92 -10.18
C LYS A 164 -6.77 -11.62 -10.55
N LYS A 165 -7.53 -11.03 -11.48
CA LYS A 165 -8.74 -11.65 -12.02
C LYS A 165 -8.41 -12.52 -13.23
N TYR A 166 -8.47 -13.84 -13.04
CA TYR A 166 -8.19 -14.85 -14.06
C TYR A 166 -9.33 -15.87 -14.15
N GLN A 167 -10.42 -15.48 -14.80
CA GLN A 167 -11.60 -16.31 -14.92
C GLN A 167 -11.31 -17.63 -15.66
N GLY A 168 -11.69 -18.75 -15.05
CA GLY A 168 -11.54 -20.09 -15.64
C GLY A 168 -10.11 -20.57 -15.85
N GLN A 169 -9.11 -19.89 -15.24
CA GLN A 169 -7.73 -20.32 -15.28
C GLN A 169 -7.27 -20.78 -13.89
N ARG A 170 -6.53 -21.89 -13.87
CA ARG A 170 -6.04 -22.48 -12.62
C ARG A 170 -4.63 -22.03 -12.31
N PRO A 171 -4.39 -21.39 -11.14
CA PRO A 171 -3.06 -21.21 -10.60
C PRO A 171 -2.51 -22.56 -10.11
N SER A 172 -1.25 -22.84 -10.38
CA SER A 172 -0.56 -24.06 -9.94
C SER A 172 0.93 -23.82 -9.75
N LEU A 173 1.54 -24.61 -8.88
CA LEU A 173 2.97 -24.61 -8.63
C LEU A 173 3.64 -25.70 -9.45
N ARG A 174 4.62 -25.33 -10.28
CA ARG A 174 5.54 -26.27 -10.93
C ARG A 174 6.87 -26.23 -10.20
N ILE A 175 7.34 -27.41 -9.81
CA ILE A 175 8.64 -27.59 -9.17
C ILE A 175 9.53 -28.40 -10.10
N GLU A 176 10.71 -27.89 -10.40
CA GLU A 176 11.72 -28.58 -11.21
C GLU A 176 13.04 -28.62 -10.43
N GLY A 177 13.82 -29.69 -10.62
CA GLY A 177 15.07 -29.94 -9.89
C GLY A 177 14.86 -30.46 -8.47
N GLY A 178 15.89 -30.36 -7.62
CA GLY A 178 15.83 -30.71 -6.21
C GLY A 178 16.99 -31.61 -5.72
N TRP A 179 17.29 -32.72 -6.35
CA TRP A 179 18.35 -33.64 -5.87
C TRP A 179 19.74 -33.37 -6.49
N ILE A 180 19.78 -33.12 -7.80
CA ILE A 180 21.03 -32.91 -8.54
C ILE A 180 21.13 -31.47 -9.06
N ARG A 181 20.00 -30.86 -9.35
CA ARG A 181 19.89 -29.46 -9.81
C ARG A 181 19.21 -28.60 -8.76
N ALA A 182 19.51 -27.33 -8.71
CA ALA A 182 18.80 -26.36 -7.84
C ALA A 182 17.28 -26.48 -8.05
N ARG A 183 16.53 -26.51 -6.94
CA ARG A 183 15.08 -26.51 -6.95
C ARG A 183 14.59 -25.16 -7.49
N THR A 184 13.78 -25.21 -8.52
CA THR A 184 13.14 -24.03 -9.13
C THR A 184 11.65 -24.16 -8.97
N GLU A 185 11.02 -23.10 -8.46
CA GLU A 185 9.58 -22.99 -8.31
C GLU A 185 9.05 -22.01 -9.36
N THR A 186 8.00 -22.39 -10.08
CA THR A 186 7.39 -21.59 -11.12
C THR A 186 5.88 -21.52 -10.91
N LEU A 187 5.32 -20.32 -10.84
CA LEU A 187 3.87 -20.12 -10.90
C LEU A 187 3.38 -20.34 -12.32
N ILE A 188 2.40 -21.19 -12.49
CA ILE A 188 1.69 -21.40 -13.76
C ILE A 188 0.24 -20.97 -13.57
N VAL A 189 -0.30 -20.16 -14.48
CA VAL A 189 -1.71 -19.75 -14.50
C VAL A 189 -2.31 -20.19 -15.82
N GLY A 190 -3.14 -21.22 -15.77
CA GLY A 190 -3.55 -21.92 -16.99
C GLY A 190 -2.33 -22.53 -17.68
N SER A 191 -1.96 -22.01 -18.86
CA SER A 191 -0.76 -22.42 -19.61
C SER A 191 0.39 -21.41 -19.54
N ARG A 192 0.24 -20.30 -18.82
CA ARG A 192 1.18 -19.18 -18.84
C ARG A 192 2.10 -19.20 -17.63
N ASN A 193 3.37 -18.83 -17.85
CA ASN A 193 4.32 -18.59 -16.77
C ASN A 193 3.96 -17.28 -16.02
N GLY A 194 3.74 -17.38 -14.72
CA GLY A 194 3.36 -16.29 -13.82
C GLY A 194 4.51 -15.75 -12.96
N THR A 195 5.77 -16.12 -13.22
CA THR A 195 6.93 -15.69 -12.41
C THR A 195 6.98 -14.17 -12.20
N LYS A 196 6.65 -13.38 -13.24
CA LYS A 196 6.62 -11.91 -13.12
C LYS A 196 5.62 -11.39 -12.08
N LEU A 197 4.55 -12.13 -11.79
CA LEU A 197 3.60 -11.78 -10.73
C LEU A 197 4.26 -11.98 -9.36
N VAL A 198 4.95 -13.08 -9.18
CA VAL A 198 5.72 -13.40 -7.97
C VAL A 198 6.78 -12.32 -7.72
N ASP A 199 7.59 -12.02 -8.75
CA ASP A 199 8.64 -10.97 -8.67
C ASP A 199 8.05 -9.59 -8.34
N GLY A 200 6.86 -9.28 -8.86
CA GLY A 200 6.14 -8.04 -8.59
C GLY A 200 5.80 -7.89 -7.11
N VAL A 201 5.20 -8.92 -6.51
CA VAL A 201 4.84 -8.90 -5.08
C VAL A 201 6.09 -8.85 -4.20
N HIS A 202 7.15 -9.58 -4.53
CA HIS A 202 8.42 -9.52 -3.78
C HIS A 202 9.00 -8.11 -3.73
N LYS A 203 8.99 -7.40 -4.87
CA LYS A 203 9.43 -6.00 -4.92
C LYS A 203 8.58 -5.10 -4.02
N GLN A 204 7.27 -5.26 -4.04
CA GLN A 204 6.35 -4.50 -3.20
C GLN A 204 6.56 -4.81 -1.71
N VAL A 205 6.72 -6.08 -1.33
CA VAL A 205 7.05 -6.52 0.04
C VAL A 205 8.36 -5.88 0.52
N THR A 206 9.39 -5.85 -0.33
CA THR A 206 10.67 -5.20 -0.02
C THR A 206 10.50 -3.70 0.25
N LEU A 207 9.68 -3.01 -0.55
CA LEU A 207 9.41 -1.57 -0.36
C LEU A 207 8.63 -1.30 0.93
N VAL A 208 7.61 -2.12 1.23
CA VAL A 208 6.84 -2.00 2.48
C VAL A 208 7.74 -2.30 3.69
N ARG A 209 8.60 -3.30 3.61
CA ARG A 209 9.60 -3.58 4.66
C ARG A 209 10.49 -2.37 4.89
N ALA A 210 11.08 -1.80 3.85
CA ALA A 210 11.96 -0.65 3.96
C ALA A 210 11.24 0.58 4.56
N ALA A 211 9.96 0.78 4.26
CA ALA A 211 9.17 1.86 4.85
C ALA A 211 8.94 1.64 6.35
N LEU A 212 8.68 0.41 6.79
CA LEU A 212 8.55 0.07 8.20
C LEU A 212 9.88 0.20 8.94
N ASP A 213 10.99 -0.23 8.34
CA ASP A 213 12.33 -0.08 8.91
C ASP A 213 12.66 1.40 9.14
N ALA A 214 12.36 2.26 8.16
CA ALA A 214 12.55 3.71 8.28
C ALA A 214 11.66 4.35 9.35
N ALA A 215 10.50 3.75 9.66
CA ALA A 215 9.59 4.19 10.71
C ALA A 215 9.90 3.60 12.11
N GLY A 216 10.97 2.80 12.24
CA GLY A 216 11.32 2.13 13.49
C GLY A 216 10.38 0.98 13.86
N LEU A 217 9.76 0.33 12.87
CA LEU A 217 8.79 -0.76 13.01
C LEU A 217 9.31 -2.07 12.38
N SER A 218 10.62 -2.29 12.42
CA SER A 218 11.31 -3.43 11.79
C SER A 218 10.84 -4.80 12.30
N GLU A 219 10.37 -4.88 13.54
CA GLU A 219 9.90 -6.13 14.17
C GLU A 219 8.56 -6.62 13.62
N VAL A 220 7.81 -5.76 12.93
CA VAL A 220 6.50 -6.14 12.38
C VAL A 220 6.68 -7.06 11.17
N PRO A 221 6.12 -8.27 11.17
CA PRO A 221 6.23 -9.18 10.05
C PRO A 221 5.60 -8.62 8.77
N VAL A 222 6.26 -8.77 7.61
CA VAL A 222 5.67 -8.40 6.31
C VAL A 222 5.66 -9.63 5.41
N GLY A 223 4.48 -9.97 4.90
CA GLY A 223 4.26 -11.06 3.95
C GLY A 223 3.65 -10.58 2.64
N GLY A 224 3.71 -11.43 1.63
CA GLY A 224 3.09 -11.18 0.33
C GLY A 224 2.04 -12.23 -0.03
N MET A 225 1.00 -11.79 -0.73
CA MET A 225 -0.06 -12.64 -1.23
C MET A 225 -0.38 -12.33 -2.69
N LEU A 226 -0.52 -13.37 -3.51
CA LEU A 226 -1.15 -13.31 -4.82
C LEU A 226 -2.57 -13.83 -4.69
N CYS A 227 -3.55 -12.94 -4.81
CA CYS A 227 -4.96 -13.29 -4.72
C CYS A 227 -5.58 -13.45 -6.11
N PHE A 228 -5.91 -14.67 -6.49
CA PHE A 228 -6.57 -14.96 -7.76
C PHE A 228 -8.10 -14.92 -7.60
N VAL A 229 -8.70 -13.85 -8.11
CA VAL A 229 -10.15 -13.63 -8.12
C VAL A 229 -10.76 -14.34 -9.32
N GLU A 230 -11.84 -15.11 -9.10
CA GLU A 230 -12.55 -15.89 -10.14
C GLU A 230 -11.69 -16.94 -10.86
N ALA A 231 -10.57 -17.35 -10.28
CA ALA A 231 -9.77 -18.43 -10.83
C ALA A 231 -10.45 -19.80 -10.58
N ASP A 232 -10.05 -20.78 -11.36
CA ASP A 232 -10.53 -22.17 -11.23
C ASP A 232 -9.72 -22.90 -10.15
N TRP A 233 -10.25 -22.92 -8.92
CA TRP A 233 -9.64 -23.60 -7.79
C TRP A 233 -10.23 -24.99 -7.59
N PRO A 234 -9.44 -26.00 -7.14
CA PRO A 234 -9.98 -27.29 -6.78
C PRO A 234 -10.90 -27.18 -5.54
N LEU A 235 -11.88 -28.07 -5.44
CA LEU A 235 -12.82 -28.09 -4.32
C LEU A 235 -12.12 -28.35 -2.97
N ILE A 236 -11.02 -29.08 -2.97
CA ILE A 236 -10.25 -29.42 -1.76
C ILE A 236 -8.79 -29.00 -2.00
N GLY A 237 -8.23 -28.22 -1.05
CA GLY A 237 -6.89 -27.66 -1.18
C GLY A 237 -6.82 -26.55 -2.22
N GLY A 238 -5.65 -26.37 -2.83
CA GLY A 238 -5.44 -25.48 -3.97
C GLY A 238 -4.63 -24.23 -3.67
N ASP A 239 -4.66 -23.71 -2.45
CA ASP A 239 -3.71 -22.70 -2.01
C ASP A 239 -2.31 -23.30 -1.84
N PHE A 240 -1.29 -22.54 -2.17
CA PHE A 240 0.10 -22.97 -2.04
C PHE A 240 1.02 -21.78 -1.78
N MET A 241 2.24 -22.08 -1.36
CA MET A 241 3.30 -21.08 -1.25
C MET A 241 4.27 -21.23 -2.42
N ILE A 242 4.77 -20.11 -2.90
CA ILE A 242 5.86 -20.03 -3.88
C ILE A 242 6.86 -18.97 -3.43
N SER A 243 8.09 -19.36 -3.25
CA SER A 243 9.17 -18.42 -2.84
C SER A 243 8.79 -17.55 -1.63
N GLY A 244 8.06 -18.10 -0.66
CA GLY A 244 7.60 -17.40 0.54
C GLY A 244 6.31 -16.56 0.39
N LEU A 245 5.72 -16.48 -0.81
CA LEU A 245 4.43 -15.83 -1.04
C LEU A 245 3.27 -16.81 -0.98
N ASN A 246 2.16 -16.40 -0.41
CA ASN A 246 0.91 -17.16 -0.46
C ASN A 246 0.18 -16.94 -1.78
N VAL A 247 -0.23 -18.02 -2.45
CA VAL A 247 -1.07 -17.99 -3.66
C VAL A 247 -2.43 -18.59 -3.31
N LEU A 248 -3.50 -17.76 -3.39
CA LEU A 248 -4.77 -18.14 -2.79
C LEU A 248 -5.95 -17.35 -3.41
N TRP A 249 -7.16 -17.57 -2.93
CA TRP A 249 -8.39 -16.90 -3.34
C TRP A 249 -8.93 -15.97 -2.24
N PRO A 250 -9.87 -15.06 -2.54
CA PRO A 250 -10.32 -14.03 -1.61
C PRO A 250 -10.74 -14.56 -0.23
N LYS A 251 -11.56 -15.61 -0.16
CA LYS A 251 -11.99 -16.20 1.11
C LYS A 251 -10.82 -16.70 1.96
N LYS A 252 -9.76 -17.21 1.31
CA LYS A 252 -8.57 -17.69 2.00
C LYS A 252 -7.70 -16.52 2.47
N VAL A 253 -7.63 -15.41 1.73
CA VAL A 253 -7.02 -14.14 2.19
C VAL A 253 -7.65 -13.73 3.51
N ALA A 254 -8.98 -13.61 3.56
CA ALA A 254 -9.69 -13.25 4.78
C ALA A 254 -9.32 -14.14 5.97
N SER A 255 -9.26 -15.48 5.75
CA SER A 255 -8.88 -16.42 6.80
C SER A 255 -7.42 -16.28 7.27
N HIS A 256 -6.54 -15.69 6.47
CA HIS A 256 -5.17 -15.35 6.90
C HIS A 256 -5.12 -14.07 7.73
N ILE A 257 -5.90 -13.05 7.36
CA ILE A 257 -5.93 -11.73 8.02
C ILE A 257 -6.46 -11.84 9.45
N VAL A 258 -7.50 -12.63 9.67
CA VAL A 258 -8.14 -12.78 10.99
C VAL A 258 -7.36 -13.69 11.95
N LYS A 259 -6.17 -14.18 11.57
CA LYS A 259 -5.36 -15.00 12.47
C LYS A 259 -4.80 -14.14 13.61
N PRO A 260 -4.76 -14.68 14.82
CA PRO A 260 -4.08 -14.00 15.93
C PRO A 260 -2.58 -13.85 15.65
N GLY A 261 -1.97 -12.83 16.23
CA GLY A 261 -0.55 -12.56 16.10
C GLY A 261 -0.03 -11.67 17.21
N ALA A 262 1.19 -11.19 17.07
CA ALA A 262 1.89 -10.42 18.09
C ALA A 262 1.73 -8.89 17.93
N VAL A 263 1.11 -8.42 16.85
CA VAL A 263 0.88 -7.00 16.60
C VAL A 263 -0.39 -6.57 17.34
N ASP A 264 -0.21 -5.75 18.37
CA ASP A 264 -1.33 -5.16 19.10
C ASP A 264 -1.98 -4.01 18.33
N ALA A 265 -3.11 -3.52 18.83
CA ALA A 265 -3.90 -2.49 18.14
C ALA A 265 -3.13 -1.17 17.98
N ASP A 266 -2.40 -0.74 19.01
CA ASP A 266 -1.62 0.52 18.96
C ASP A 266 -0.48 0.42 17.94
N THR A 267 0.21 -0.72 17.89
CA THR A 267 1.23 -0.99 16.90
C THR A 267 0.62 -1.06 15.49
N ALA A 268 -0.54 -1.70 15.32
CA ALA A 268 -1.24 -1.78 14.05
C ALA A 268 -1.63 -0.39 13.53
N GLU A 269 -2.11 0.49 14.39
CA GLU A 269 -2.44 1.88 14.05
C GLU A 269 -1.18 2.66 13.62
N ARG A 270 -0.09 2.58 14.38
CA ARG A 270 1.19 3.22 14.03
C ARG A 270 1.71 2.72 12.67
N VAL A 271 1.66 1.43 12.41
CA VAL A 271 2.02 0.81 11.14
C VAL A 271 1.14 1.36 10.01
N HIS A 272 -0.17 1.42 10.23
CA HIS A 272 -1.12 1.95 9.26
C HIS A 272 -0.80 3.39 8.86
N HIS A 273 -0.56 4.27 9.84
CA HIS A 273 -0.15 5.66 9.59
C HIS A 273 1.18 5.78 8.86
N ALA A 274 2.19 5.01 9.25
CA ALA A 274 3.51 5.01 8.61
C ALA A 274 3.43 4.59 7.13
N LEU A 275 2.66 3.54 6.84
CA LEU A 275 2.47 3.04 5.47
C LEU A 275 1.61 3.99 4.63
N ALA A 276 0.58 4.59 5.20
CA ALA A 276 -0.25 5.59 4.51
C ALA A 276 0.58 6.81 4.10
N SER A 277 1.52 7.25 4.94
CA SER A 277 2.44 8.36 4.65
C SER A 277 3.47 7.99 3.58
N SER A 278 4.04 6.77 3.64
CA SER A 278 5.06 6.30 2.70
C SER A 278 4.49 6.00 1.31
N PHE A 279 3.25 5.55 1.27
CA PHE A 279 2.54 5.17 0.05
C PHE A 279 1.22 5.96 -0.05
N PRO A 280 1.24 7.18 -0.60
CA PRO A 280 0.02 7.99 -0.78
C PRO A 280 -0.96 7.32 -1.74
N PRO A 281 -2.25 7.69 -1.74
CA PRO A 281 -3.22 7.22 -2.73
C PRO A 281 -2.73 7.44 -4.18
N ALA A 282 -2.99 6.46 -5.07
CA ALA A 282 -2.53 6.50 -6.46
C ALA A 282 -3.34 7.43 -7.37
#